data_020fd4199a18e0d27f7a6012bea6f031
#
_entry.id   020fd4199a18e0d27f7a6012bea6f031
#
_cell.length_a   1.000
_cell.length_b   1.000
_cell.length_c   1.000
_cell.angle_alpha   90.00
_cell.angle_beta   90.00
_cell.angle_gamma   90.00
#
_symmetry.space_group_name_H-M   'P 1'
#
loop_
_entity.id
_entity.type
_entity.pdbx_description
1 polymer ?
#
loop_
_entity_poly.entity_id
_entity_poly.type
_entity_poly.pdbx_seq_one_letter_code
_entity_poly.pdbx_strand_id
1 'polypeptide(L)'
;TRQKDGMTYMDVDFQANANLIDEAKHSGVKRFIYVSVFNGANMRHLKICEAKERLGDYLKNSGLDYCIVRPTGFFSDMRDFLKMAKGGSVWLFGDGMLRMNPIHGADLARAVVDAMDNHQHELNIGGPDVLTHNQIAELALRAYGKQPRVRHLPDFVRRSTLFLLRK
;
A
#
# COMPACT_ATOMS: atom_id res chain seq x y z
N THR A 1 -10.45 -1.43 2.92
CA THR A 1 -11.71 -1.49 3.68
C THR A 1 -12.53 -0.26 3.37
N ARG A 2 -13.77 -0.44 2.92
CA ARG A 2 -14.70 0.67 2.69
C ARG A 2 -15.40 1.00 4.01
N GLN A 3 -15.03 2.09 4.65
CA GLN A 3 -15.67 2.57 5.90
C GLN A 3 -17.16 2.93 5.73
N LYS A 4 -17.68 2.97 4.50
CA LYS A 4 -19.10 3.27 4.21
C LYS A 4 -20.09 2.26 4.80
N ASP A 5 -19.62 1.05 5.12
CA ASP A 5 -20.46 -0.06 5.62
C ASP A 5 -20.45 -0.16 7.16
N GLY A 6 -19.94 0.86 7.86
CA GLY A 6 -19.84 0.88 9.33
C GLY A 6 -18.80 -0.07 9.93
N MET A 7 -18.06 -0.81 9.08
CA MET A 7 -17.03 -1.76 9.52
C MET A 7 -15.69 -1.07 9.73
N THR A 8 -14.98 -1.47 10.77
CA THR A 8 -13.64 -0.96 11.09
C THR A 8 -12.54 -1.76 10.37
N TYR A 9 -11.31 -1.24 10.37
CA TYR A 9 -10.13 -2.01 9.92
C TYR A 9 -9.92 -3.27 10.76
N MET A 10 -10.28 -3.23 12.05
CA MET A 10 -10.18 -4.41 12.91
C MET A 10 -11.18 -5.50 12.51
N ASP A 11 -12.37 -5.14 12.05
CA ASP A 11 -13.38 -6.12 11.63
C ASP A 11 -12.97 -6.80 10.31
N VAL A 12 -12.44 -6.03 9.35
CA VAL A 12 -12.17 -6.53 8.00
C VAL A 12 -10.70 -6.96 7.82
N ASP A 13 -9.74 -6.07 8.14
CA ASP A 13 -8.32 -6.36 7.91
C ASP A 13 -7.72 -7.30 8.95
N PHE A 14 -8.33 -7.41 10.15
CA PHE A 14 -7.91 -8.36 11.17
C PHE A 14 -8.91 -9.53 11.31
N GLN A 15 -10.11 -9.31 11.88
CA GLN A 15 -10.98 -10.41 12.31
C GLN A 15 -11.43 -11.33 11.17
N ALA A 16 -11.87 -10.77 10.04
CA ALA A 16 -12.29 -11.59 8.90
C ALA A 16 -11.14 -12.46 8.36
N ASN A 17 -9.91 -11.91 8.34
CA ASN A 17 -8.74 -12.68 7.90
C ASN A 17 -8.22 -13.65 8.98
N ALA A 18 -8.39 -13.36 10.26
CA ALA A 18 -8.10 -14.30 11.35
C ALA A 18 -9.01 -15.55 11.24
N ASN A 19 -10.29 -15.34 10.95
CA ASN A 19 -11.22 -16.46 10.71
C ASN A 19 -10.77 -17.32 9.51
N LEU A 20 -10.21 -16.70 8.44
CA LEU A 20 -9.65 -17.44 7.30
C LEU A 20 -8.41 -18.24 7.69
N ILE A 21 -7.56 -17.71 8.55
CA ILE A 21 -6.38 -18.43 9.07
C ILE A 21 -6.82 -19.66 9.88
N ASP A 22 -7.83 -19.49 10.75
CA ASP A 22 -8.37 -20.59 11.54
C ASP A 22 -8.99 -21.68 10.66
N GLU A 23 -9.76 -21.29 9.66
CA GLU A 23 -10.35 -22.24 8.72
C GLU A 23 -9.28 -22.94 7.87
N ALA A 24 -8.27 -22.20 7.41
CA ALA A 24 -7.14 -22.79 6.68
C ALA A 24 -6.40 -23.86 7.52
N LYS A 25 -6.24 -23.61 8.82
CA LYS A 25 -5.65 -24.58 9.77
C LYS A 25 -6.52 -25.83 9.92
N HIS A 26 -7.83 -25.68 10.10
CA HIS A 26 -8.77 -26.80 10.22
C HIS A 26 -8.86 -27.62 8.93
N SER A 27 -8.78 -26.96 7.78
CA SER A 27 -8.88 -27.59 6.45
C SER A 27 -7.56 -28.20 5.96
N GLY A 28 -6.50 -28.18 6.76
CA GLY A 28 -5.21 -28.78 6.40
C GLY A 28 -4.45 -28.03 5.29
N VAL A 29 -4.69 -26.73 5.15
CA VAL A 29 -3.91 -25.87 4.23
C VAL A 29 -2.45 -25.91 4.64
N LYS A 30 -1.55 -26.20 3.69
CA LYS A 30 -0.12 -26.36 3.97
C LYS A 30 0.59 -25.03 4.17
N ARG A 31 0.22 -24.01 3.39
CA ARG A 31 0.90 -22.71 3.41
C ARG A 31 -0.09 -21.56 3.21
N PHE A 32 0.03 -20.50 3.99
CA PHE A 32 -0.82 -19.32 3.94
C PHE A 32 -0.02 -18.08 3.50
N ILE A 33 -0.41 -17.45 2.39
CA ILE A 33 0.26 -16.23 1.91
C ILE A 33 -0.62 -15.02 2.28
N TYR A 34 -0.04 -14.10 3.02
CA TYR A 34 -0.73 -12.88 3.45
C TYR A 34 -0.07 -11.62 2.86
N VAL A 35 -0.86 -10.80 2.18
CA VAL A 35 -0.40 -9.51 1.64
C VAL A 35 -0.65 -8.40 2.66
N SER A 36 0.39 -7.97 3.34
CA SER A 36 0.39 -6.89 4.33
C SER A 36 0.81 -5.54 3.71
N VAL A 37 1.63 -4.77 4.39
CA VAL A 37 2.18 -3.49 3.94
C VAL A 37 3.65 -3.35 4.35
N PHE A 38 4.45 -2.75 3.48
CA PHE A 38 5.85 -2.46 3.80
C PHE A 38 5.96 -1.52 5.00
N ASN A 39 6.91 -1.81 5.89
CA ASN A 39 7.21 -0.99 7.09
C ASN A 39 6.01 -0.79 8.03
N GLY A 40 4.99 -1.68 7.99
CA GLY A 40 3.78 -1.59 8.80
C GLY A 40 4.06 -1.53 10.30
N ALA A 41 5.07 -2.26 10.78
CA ALA A 41 5.45 -2.29 12.20
C ALA A 41 5.77 -0.90 12.76
N ASN A 42 6.45 -0.03 11.98
CA ASN A 42 6.76 1.34 12.37
C ASN A 42 5.56 2.30 12.21
N MET A 43 4.47 1.84 11.61
CA MET A 43 3.27 2.62 11.34
C MET A 43 2.04 2.13 12.11
N ARG A 44 2.22 1.37 13.20
CA ARG A 44 1.11 0.85 14.02
C ARG A 44 0.22 1.93 14.65
N HIS A 45 0.68 3.19 14.70
CA HIS A 45 -0.17 4.32 15.09
C HIS A 45 -1.30 4.62 14.09
N LEU A 46 -1.22 4.09 12.85
CA LEU A 46 -2.28 4.14 11.86
C LEU A 46 -3.18 2.90 12.00
N LYS A 47 -4.48 3.09 12.18
CA LYS A 47 -5.44 2.01 12.44
C LYS A 47 -5.38 0.86 11.43
N ILE A 48 -5.17 1.16 10.14
CA ILE A 48 -5.03 0.13 9.10
C ILE A 48 -3.75 -0.68 9.26
N CYS A 49 -2.62 -0.04 9.58
CA CYS A 49 -1.35 -0.73 9.79
C CYS A 49 -1.40 -1.57 11.05
N GLU A 50 -2.02 -1.06 12.13
CA GLU A 50 -2.22 -1.83 13.35
C GLU A 50 -3.03 -3.11 13.10
N ALA A 51 -4.15 -3.04 12.39
CA ALA A 51 -4.96 -4.21 12.06
C ALA A 51 -4.16 -5.23 11.23
N LYS A 52 -3.39 -4.76 10.23
CA LYS A 52 -2.56 -5.62 9.38
C LYS A 52 -1.40 -6.28 10.13
N GLU A 53 -0.73 -5.54 11.00
CA GLU A 53 0.37 -6.10 11.79
C GLU A 53 -0.13 -7.09 12.86
N ARG A 54 -1.28 -6.82 13.50
CA ARG A 54 -1.92 -7.80 14.39
C ARG A 54 -2.27 -9.09 13.68
N LEU A 55 -2.73 -9.02 12.42
CA LEU A 55 -2.97 -10.23 11.63
C LEU A 55 -1.66 -10.95 11.31
N GLY A 56 -0.60 -10.21 10.98
CA GLY A 56 0.72 -10.80 10.79
C GLY A 56 1.21 -11.53 12.04
N ASP A 57 1.05 -10.91 13.22
CA ASP A 57 1.40 -11.52 14.50
C ASP A 57 0.54 -12.77 14.79
N TYR A 58 -0.77 -12.72 14.46
CA TYR A 58 -1.67 -13.86 14.60
C TYR A 58 -1.26 -15.04 13.70
N LEU A 59 -0.94 -14.76 12.43
CA LEU A 59 -0.48 -15.76 11.46
C LEU A 59 0.82 -16.42 11.90
N LYS A 60 1.80 -15.64 12.38
CA LYS A 60 3.08 -16.15 12.92
C LYS A 60 2.88 -17.16 14.06
N ASN A 61 1.85 -16.97 14.87
CA ASN A 61 1.53 -17.82 16.01
C ASN A 61 0.50 -18.93 15.70
N SER A 62 0.02 -19.01 14.47
CA SER A 62 -1.04 -19.99 14.09
C SER A 62 -0.56 -21.43 13.98
N GLY A 63 0.73 -21.65 13.78
CA GLY A 63 1.32 -22.95 13.49
C GLY A 63 1.25 -23.36 12.00
N LEU A 64 0.65 -22.56 11.13
CA LEU A 64 0.72 -22.74 9.68
C LEU A 64 2.10 -22.35 9.14
N ASP A 65 2.53 -22.99 8.07
CA ASP A 65 3.58 -22.43 7.23
C ASP A 65 3.04 -21.21 6.50
N TYR A 66 3.81 -20.11 6.44
CA TYR A 66 3.32 -18.85 5.93
C TYR A 66 4.37 -18.04 5.17
N CYS A 67 3.87 -17.07 4.37
CA CYS A 67 4.66 -15.94 3.91
C CYS A 67 3.87 -14.64 4.05
N ILE A 68 4.45 -13.61 4.68
CA ILE A 68 3.89 -12.27 4.74
C ILE A 68 4.57 -11.43 3.66
N VAL A 69 3.84 -11.14 2.59
CA VAL A 69 4.29 -10.29 1.49
C VAL A 69 3.99 -8.84 1.84
N ARG A 70 4.99 -7.96 1.79
CA ARG A 70 4.90 -6.55 2.20
C ARG A 70 5.21 -5.61 1.02
N PRO A 71 4.21 -5.30 0.17
CA PRO A 71 4.39 -4.35 -0.93
C PRO A 71 4.56 -2.92 -0.41
N THR A 72 5.35 -2.12 -1.14
CA THR A 72 5.62 -0.72 -0.82
C THR A 72 4.44 0.21 -1.14
N GLY A 73 3.82 0.03 -2.28
CA GLY A 73 2.68 0.82 -2.77
C GLY A 73 2.36 0.41 -4.20
N PHE A 74 1.24 0.85 -4.73
CA PHE A 74 0.78 0.42 -6.04
C PHE A 74 0.76 1.56 -7.05
N PHE A 75 1.10 1.28 -8.31
CA PHE A 75 0.88 2.24 -9.40
C PHE A 75 -0.60 2.64 -9.55
N SER A 76 -1.54 1.75 -9.20
CA SER A 76 -2.97 2.08 -9.19
C SER A 76 -3.33 3.23 -8.25
N ASP A 77 -2.55 3.44 -7.19
CA ASP A 77 -2.78 4.52 -6.22
C ASP A 77 -2.28 5.89 -6.75
N MET A 78 -1.47 5.86 -7.83
CA MET A 78 -1.00 7.08 -8.52
C MET A 78 -2.07 7.69 -9.44
N ARG A 79 -3.30 7.22 -9.39
CA ARG A 79 -4.40 7.66 -10.26
C ARG A 79 -4.68 9.16 -10.19
N ASP A 80 -4.43 9.80 -9.06
CA ASP A 80 -4.63 11.24 -8.92
C ASP A 80 -3.57 12.05 -9.65
N PHE A 81 -2.34 11.56 -9.76
CA PHE A 81 -1.33 12.16 -10.65
C PHE A 81 -1.79 12.15 -12.11
N LEU A 82 -2.36 11.04 -12.56
CA LEU A 82 -2.89 10.92 -13.93
C LEU A 82 -4.09 11.85 -14.16
N LYS A 83 -5.00 11.97 -13.18
CA LYS A 83 -6.15 12.91 -13.28
C LYS A 83 -5.67 14.35 -13.42
N MET A 84 -4.71 14.78 -12.59
CA MET A 84 -4.14 16.12 -12.66
C MET A 84 -3.39 16.33 -13.98
N ALA A 85 -2.59 15.34 -14.41
CA ALA A 85 -1.83 15.40 -15.66
C ALA A 85 -2.73 15.54 -16.89
N LYS A 86 -3.90 14.90 -16.89
CA LYS A 86 -4.92 15.08 -17.94
C LYS A 86 -5.32 16.56 -18.12
N GLY A 87 -5.39 17.31 -17.02
CA GLY A 87 -5.62 18.76 -16.99
C GLY A 87 -4.41 19.61 -17.42
N GLY A 88 -3.25 19.00 -17.67
CA GLY A 88 -2.04 19.69 -18.16
C GLY A 88 -1.12 20.23 -17.08
N SER A 89 -1.39 20.00 -15.80
CA SER A 89 -0.50 20.37 -14.69
C SER A 89 -0.70 19.41 -13.52
N VAL A 90 0.38 19.10 -12.81
CA VAL A 90 0.32 18.34 -11.56
C VAL A 90 0.71 19.24 -10.40
N TRP A 91 -0.10 19.23 -9.35
CA TRP A 91 0.10 20.03 -8.15
C TRP A 91 0.59 19.13 -7.01
N LEU A 92 1.71 19.48 -6.41
CA LEU A 92 2.31 18.77 -5.29
C LEU A 92 2.38 19.66 -4.06
N PHE A 93 2.25 19.08 -2.88
CA PHE A 93 2.58 19.77 -1.64
C PHE A 93 4.05 19.55 -1.28
N GLY A 94 4.71 20.62 -0.85
CA GLY A 94 6.15 20.62 -0.55
C GLY A 94 6.99 20.63 -1.83
N ASP A 95 8.22 20.14 -1.74
CA ASP A 95 9.21 20.15 -2.82
C ASP A 95 9.09 18.99 -3.82
N GLY A 96 8.18 18.05 -3.58
CA GLY A 96 7.99 16.86 -4.41
C GLY A 96 9.13 15.85 -4.34
N MET A 97 10.02 15.94 -3.35
CA MET A 97 11.17 15.06 -3.17
C MET A 97 10.86 13.78 -2.38
N LEU A 98 9.63 13.64 -1.84
CA LEU A 98 9.21 12.39 -1.22
C LEU A 98 9.33 11.23 -2.20
N ARG A 99 9.93 10.14 -1.72
CA ARG A 99 10.26 8.97 -2.56
C ARG A 99 9.23 7.88 -2.38
N MET A 100 8.89 7.22 -3.47
CA MET A 100 8.01 6.06 -3.54
C MET A 100 8.64 4.97 -4.42
N ASN A 101 8.31 3.73 -4.11
CA ASN A 101 8.74 2.59 -4.92
C ASN A 101 7.50 1.77 -5.33
N PRO A 102 6.62 2.29 -6.20
CA PRO A 102 5.37 1.64 -6.53
C PRO A 102 5.60 0.35 -7.34
N ILE A 103 4.82 -0.70 -7.01
CA ILE A 103 4.84 -1.97 -7.73
C ILE A 103 3.61 -2.09 -8.65
N HIS A 104 3.78 -2.73 -9.80
CA HIS A 104 2.66 -3.10 -10.66
C HIS A 104 1.94 -4.33 -10.10
N GLY A 105 0.60 -4.35 -10.17
CA GLY A 105 -0.20 -5.45 -9.61
C GLY A 105 0.14 -6.83 -10.17
N ALA A 106 0.50 -6.93 -11.46
CA ALA A 106 0.93 -8.19 -12.06
C ALA A 106 2.26 -8.71 -11.51
N ASP A 107 3.19 -7.81 -11.17
CA ASP A 107 4.49 -8.19 -10.59
C ASP A 107 4.31 -8.65 -9.15
N LEU A 108 3.43 -7.96 -8.38
CA LEU A 108 3.06 -8.44 -7.06
C LEU A 108 2.37 -9.82 -7.13
N ALA A 109 1.46 -10.03 -8.09
CA ALA A 109 0.78 -11.31 -8.26
C ALA A 109 1.77 -12.44 -8.53
N ARG A 110 2.78 -12.23 -9.40
CA ARG A 110 3.85 -13.21 -9.62
C ARG A 110 4.60 -13.50 -8.33
N ALA A 111 5.02 -12.47 -7.61
CA ALA A 111 5.74 -12.64 -6.35
C ALA A 111 4.93 -13.40 -5.29
N VAL A 112 3.60 -13.21 -5.24
CA VAL A 112 2.70 -13.96 -4.36
C VAL A 112 2.62 -15.43 -4.76
N VAL A 113 2.57 -15.73 -6.07
CA VAL A 113 2.59 -17.10 -6.58
C VAL A 113 3.94 -17.75 -6.28
N ASP A 114 5.05 -17.08 -6.57
CA ASP A 114 6.41 -17.59 -6.30
C ASP A 114 6.63 -17.83 -4.78
N ALA A 115 5.94 -17.06 -3.92
CA ALA A 115 5.99 -17.26 -2.48
C ALA A 115 5.33 -18.57 -2.00
N MET A 116 4.55 -19.25 -2.84
CA MET A 116 3.99 -20.57 -2.50
C MET A 116 5.06 -21.67 -2.45
N ASP A 117 6.08 -21.56 -3.29
CA ASP A 117 7.12 -22.59 -3.46
C ASP A 117 8.44 -22.23 -2.73
N ASN A 118 8.61 -20.98 -2.32
CA ASN A 118 9.79 -20.59 -1.56
C ASN A 118 9.52 -20.70 -0.04
N HIS A 119 10.57 -20.92 0.74
CA HIS A 119 10.46 -21.08 2.20
C HIS A 119 10.62 -19.76 2.98
N GLN A 120 10.50 -18.61 2.33
CA GLN A 120 10.59 -17.31 3.00
C GLN A 120 9.33 -17.05 3.82
N HIS A 121 9.51 -16.60 5.06
CA HIS A 121 8.39 -16.20 5.93
C HIS A 121 7.98 -14.75 5.75
N GLU A 122 8.87 -13.89 5.28
CA GLU A 122 8.57 -12.48 4.98
C GLU A 122 9.25 -12.08 3.66
N LEU A 123 8.50 -11.33 2.83
CA LEU A 123 8.97 -10.80 1.55
C LEU A 123 8.60 -9.32 1.44
N ASN A 124 9.60 -8.44 1.52
CA ASN A 124 9.43 -7.03 1.18
C ASN A 124 9.60 -6.84 -0.32
N ILE A 125 8.63 -6.20 -0.98
CA ILE A 125 8.64 -6.08 -2.42
C ILE A 125 8.18 -4.69 -2.88
N GLY A 126 8.87 -4.14 -3.87
CA GLY A 126 8.53 -2.89 -4.56
C GLY A 126 8.74 -3.02 -6.05
N GLY A 127 8.49 -1.96 -6.78
CA GLY A 127 8.85 -1.88 -8.19
C GLY A 127 10.37 -1.76 -8.42
N PRO A 128 10.81 -1.82 -9.67
CA PRO A 128 12.25 -1.74 -9.99
C PRO A 128 12.83 -0.35 -9.69
N ASP A 129 12.01 0.69 -9.70
CA ASP A 129 12.45 2.07 -9.56
C ASP A 129 11.96 2.72 -8.28
N VAL A 130 12.82 3.52 -7.64
CA VAL A 130 12.45 4.42 -6.57
C VAL A 130 12.30 5.83 -7.16
N LEU A 131 11.08 6.32 -7.20
CA LEU A 131 10.71 7.57 -7.85
C LEU A 131 10.37 8.65 -6.82
N THR A 132 10.74 9.90 -7.09
CA THR A 132 10.22 11.06 -6.37
C THR A 132 8.81 11.41 -6.87
N HIS A 133 8.03 12.16 -6.07
CA HIS A 133 6.73 12.66 -6.52
C HIS A 133 6.86 13.54 -7.78
N ASN A 134 7.95 14.29 -7.91
CA ASN A 134 8.25 15.07 -9.13
C ASN A 134 8.39 14.15 -10.35
N GLN A 135 9.17 13.07 -10.24
CA GLN A 135 9.36 12.13 -11.34
C GLN A 135 8.04 11.41 -11.71
N ILE A 136 7.22 11.04 -10.72
CA ILE A 136 5.89 10.46 -10.98
C ILE A 136 5.00 11.47 -11.70
N ALA A 137 5.00 12.74 -11.27
CA ALA A 137 4.23 13.80 -11.91
C ALA A 137 4.66 14.03 -13.37
N GLU A 138 5.97 14.04 -13.64
CA GLU A 138 6.51 14.17 -15.00
C GLU A 138 6.12 12.97 -15.87
N LEU A 139 6.24 11.75 -15.36
CA LEU A 139 5.83 10.54 -16.08
C LEU A 139 4.33 10.59 -16.42
N ALA A 140 3.49 11.01 -15.48
CA ALA A 140 2.05 11.15 -15.71
C ALA A 140 1.74 12.20 -16.79
N LEU A 141 2.44 13.34 -16.81
CA LEU A 141 2.27 14.38 -17.84
C LEU A 141 2.72 13.87 -19.21
N ARG A 142 3.88 13.22 -19.29
CA ARG A 142 4.42 12.63 -20.53
C ARG A 142 3.49 11.55 -21.09
N ALA A 143 2.84 10.75 -20.24
CA ALA A 143 1.87 9.74 -20.68
C ALA A 143 0.67 10.35 -21.44
N TYR A 144 0.36 11.63 -21.21
CA TYR A 144 -0.65 12.38 -21.96
C TYR A 144 -0.05 13.28 -23.07
N GLY A 145 1.22 13.11 -23.43
CA GLY A 145 1.90 13.95 -24.42
C GLY A 145 2.04 15.42 -23.99
N LYS A 146 1.96 15.71 -22.69
CA LYS A 146 2.05 17.07 -22.14
C LYS A 146 3.49 17.42 -21.78
N GLN A 147 3.84 18.70 -21.93
CA GLN A 147 5.09 19.22 -21.37
C GLN A 147 5.05 19.14 -19.83
N PRO A 148 6.16 18.79 -19.17
CA PRO A 148 6.23 18.72 -17.71
C PRO A 148 5.90 20.08 -17.08
N ARG A 149 4.73 20.17 -16.42
CA ARG A 149 4.28 21.34 -15.67
C ARG A 149 3.91 20.92 -14.27
N VAL A 150 4.92 20.72 -13.43
CA VAL A 150 4.77 20.41 -12.01
C VAL A 150 4.75 21.71 -11.22
N ARG A 151 3.76 21.88 -10.36
CA ARG A 151 3.59 23.07 -9.51
C ARG A 151 3.65 22.66 -8.05
N HIS A 152 4.35 23.43 -7.24
CA HIS A 152 4.54 23.15 -5.83
C HIS A 152 3.72 24.12 -4.98
N LEU A 153 2.93 23.58 -4.06
CA LEU A 153 2.22 24.32 -3.03
C LEU A 153 3.00 24.21 -1.72
N PRO A 154 3.17 25.30 -0.98
CA PRO A 154 3.83 25.26 0.32
C PRO A 154 3.13 24.27 1.27
N ASP A 155 3.89 23.53 2.08
CA ASP A 155 3.34 22.49 2.97
C ASP A 155 2.37 23.03 4.02
N PHE A 156 2.48 24.31 4.39
CA PHE A 156 1.55 24.93 5.31
C PHE A 156 0.10 24.93 4.77
N VAL A 157 -0.10 25.00 3.45
CA VAL A 157 -1.44 24.91 2.83
C VAL A 157 -2.08 23.57 3.14
N ARG A 158 -1.33 22.47 2.97
CA ARG A 158 -1.78 21.11 3.33
C ARG A 158 -2.12 21.02 4.82
N ARG A 159 -1.25 21.53 5.70
CA ARG A 159 -1.46 21.51 7.16
C ARG A 159 -2.71 22.26 7.57
N SER A 160 -2.95 23.46 6.99
CA SER A 160 -4.14 24.27 7.25
C SER A 160 -5.40 23.55 6.79
N THR A 161 -5.41 22.97 5.60
CA THR A 161 -6.54 22.21 5.08
C THR A 161 -6.87 21.01 5.96
N LEU A 162 -5.86 20.23 6.37
CA LEU A 162 -6.04 19.08 7.27
C LEU A 162 -6.54 19.50 8.65
N PHE A 163 -6.12 20.65 9.16
CA PHE A 163 -6.63 21.20 10.43
C PHE A 163 -8.11 21.54 10.35
N LEU A 164 -8.55 22.16 9.24
CA LEU A 164 -9.95 22.51 9.01
C LEU A 164 -10.86 21.28 8.83
N LEU A 165 -10.35 20.20 8.20
CA LEU A 165 -11.11 18.98 7.95
C LEU A 165 -11.18 18.03 9.16
N ARG A 166 -10.39 18.27 10.21
CA ARG A 166 -10.41 17.49 11.47
C ARG A 166 -11.44 17.98 12.49
N LYS A 167 -12.16 19.07 12.20
CA LYS A 167 -13.32 19.55 12.95
C LYS A 167 -14.61 18.96 12.40
#